data_61068e008746b0a79f06f5758fab3f9b
#
_entry.id   61068e008746b0a79f06f5758fab3f9b
#
_cell.length_a   1.000
_cell.length_b   1.000
_cell.length_c   1.000
_cell.angle_alpha   90.00
_cell.angle_beta   90.00
_cell.angle_gamma   90.00
#
_symmetry.space_group_name_H-M   'P 1'
#
loop_
_entity.id
_entity.type
_entity.pdbx_description
1 polymer ?
#
loop_
_entity_poly.entity_id
_entity_poly.type
_entity_poly.pdbx_seq_one_letter_code
_entity_poly.pdbx_strand_id
1 'polypeptide(L)'
;MLPFSLRRPVKQVLHCAALGAMMALPVAMGPAQADSVTVGQTFLASGLDPAEGATGWALVTHGIGEQLFQVSRSGEVVPNLASSANFNADGTWTVELAPDRFFSDGTPVSAELVAAALNRTGEANPSARATAGRLTFEAVDSNTLKVSTEEQTTILPSILAEWAFPVYIETDAAPIFTGPFTVTDFQPGSQISMTPNAYYHDADKRPDVVLRRIADGQSLALAFASGELDLAFNLPVESLSMFDGAPGKAVKSFPVAYQYMMWMNTRHPALEDVRVRRAIDLAVNRDDLVAAARAGKPATGAFASSYPFAGSGPLTQDLEAAKSLLDESGWVKGEDGVRSKDGKRLELVLWAYPQRPDLVTFQPVVRAALAELGVSVTTQVTESPSQVAGEGSFDLFLWAQHTAPAGDPGLFLSLFFETDAARNYSGWSNPDYDALIAELRAEGDPQARIALAQKAQELIAEHAPASFLVTPEWHVGVSKRVSGYEPWGSDYYVLRPDFMLTQ
;
A
#
# COMPACT_ATOMS: atom_id res chain seq x y z
N MET A 1 -37.84 61.87 18.78
CA MET A 1 -39.16 62.08 19.39
C MET A 1 -39.54 60.77 20.07
N LEU A 2 -39.45 60.84 21.43
CA LEU A 2 -40.09 59.96 22.40
C LEU A 2 -41.58 60.29 22.43
N PRO A 3 -42.47 59.64 23.24
CA PRO A 3 -42.47 58.37 24.00
C PRO A 3 -43.85 57.66 24.06
N PHE A 4 -44.01 56.67 24.92
CA PHE A 4 -45.06 56.27 25.87
C PHE A 4 -45.29 54.76 25.81
N SER A 5 -44.90 53.98 26.75
CA SER A 5 -45.35 53.62 28.14
C SER A 5 -46.82 53.23 28.23
N LEU A 6 -47.06 51.97 28.75
CA LEU A 6 -47.90 51.67 29.90
C LEU A 6 -48.18 50.17 30.08
N ARG A 7 -47.61 49.63 31.16
CA ARG A 7 -48.27 48.95 32.30
C ARG A 7 -49.00 47.65 32.15
N ARG A 8 -48.50 46.69 32.95
CA ARG A 8 -49.06 45.43 33.40
C ARG A 8 -50.46 45.56 34.04
N PRO A 9 -51.20 44.39 34.13
CA PRO A 9 -51.34 43.86 35.48
C PRO A 9 -51.09 42.37 35.65
N VAL A 10 -50.64 42.05 36.83
CA VAL A 10 -50.52 40.79 37.52
C VAL A 10 -51.89 40.15 37.72
N LYS A 11 -52.06 38.84 37.49
CA LYS A 11 -53.00 37.99 38.19
C LYS A 11 -52.38 36.67 38.57
N GLN A 12 -52.56 36.40 39.84
CA GLN A 12 -52.13 35.29 40.64
C GLN A 12 -52.89 33.98 40.31
N VAL A 13 -52.17 32.87 40.36
CA VAL A 13 -52.39 31.64 41.13
C VAL A 13 -53.51 30.71 40.72
N LEU A 14 -53.18 29.50 40.37
CA LEU A 14 -53.70 28.33 41.13
C LEU A 14 -52.79 27.14 40.88
N HIS A 15 -52.28 26.50 41.94
CA HIS A 15 -51.57 25.29 41.99
C HIS A 15 -52.55 24.10 41.69
N CYS A 16 -52.32 23.32 40.66
CA CYS A 16 -52.84 21.96 40.59
C CYS A 16 -51.62 21.02 40.44
N ALA A 17 -51.32 20.30 41.51
CA ALA A 17 -50.42 19.17 41.48
C ALA A 17 -51.07 18.04 40.71
N ALA A 18 -50.57 17.78 39.51
CA ALA A 18 -50.87 16.54 38.79
C ALA A 18 -49.66 15.62 38.90
N LEU A 19 -49.78 14.54 39.68
CA LEU A 19 -48.84 13.42 39.66
C LEU A 19 -48.88 12.80 38.25
N GLY A 20 -47.92 13.12 37.43
CA GLY A 20 -47.63 12.41 36.18
C GLY A 20 -46.85 11.13 36.45
N ALA A 21 -47.53 9.97 36.39
CA ALA A 21 -46.84 8.70 36.34
C ALA A 21 -45.97 8.64 35.08
N MET A 22 -44.67 8.72 35.25
CA MET A 22 -43.66 8.49 34.20
C MET A 22 -43.72 6.98 33.89
N MET A 23 -44.46 6.56 32.86
CA MET A 23 -44.30 5.25 32.26
C MET A 23 -42.93 5.24 31.60
N ALA A 24 -41.97 4.56 32.26
CA ALA A 24 -40.71 4.16 31.64
C ALA A 24 -41.07 3.15 30.53
N LEU A 25 -41.05 3.60 29.27
CA LEU A 25 -41.02 2.70 28.13
C LEU A 25 -39.74 1.86 28.24
N PRO A 26 -39.83 0.52 28.19
CA PRO A 26 -38.63 -0.29 28.09
C PRO A 26 -37.98 0.06 26.75
N VAL A 27 -36.77 0.65 26.80
CA VAL A 27 -35.88 0.69 25.66
C VAL A 27 -35.67 -0.77 25.32
N ALA A 28 -36.26 -1.20 24.21
CA ALA A 28 -35.93 -2.49 23.63
C ALA A 28 -34.42 -2.45 23.31
N MET A 29 -33.60 -3.02 24.18
CA MET A 29 -32.26 -3.40 23.82
C MET A 29 -32.43 -4.36 22.65
N GLY A 30 -32.03 -3.91 21.46
CA GLY A 30 -31.85 -4.78 20.32
C GLY A 30 -31.00 -6.00 20.73
N PRO A 31 -31.09 -7.11 20.02
CA PRO A 31 -30.30 -8.30 20.34
C PRO A 31 -28.83 -7.86 20.52
N ALA A 32 -28.24 -8.25 21.61
CA ALA A 32 -26.85 -7.97 21.93
C ALA A 32 -26.00 -8.33 20.72
N GLN A 33 -25.33 -7.34 20.18
CA GLN A 33 -24.32 -7.50 19.12
C GLN A 33 -23.06 -8.08 19.81
N ALA A 34 -23.23 -9.31 20.37
CA ALA A 34 -22.32 -9.90 21.33
C ALA A 34 -20.98 -10.33 20.69
N ASP A 35 -20.91 -10.46 19.36
CA ASP A 35 -19.78 -11.06 18.69
C ASP A 35 -19.19 -10.21 17.52
N SER A 36 -19.65 -9.00 17.31
CA SER A 36 -19.08 -8.13 16.26
C SER A 36 -17.75 -7.52 16.69
N VAL A 37 -16.79 -7.49 15.77
CA VAL A 37 -15.48 -6.85 15.92
C VAL A 37 -15.48 -5.54 15.14
N THR A 38 -15.06 -4.45 15.80
CA THR A 38 -14.91 -3.16 15.13
C THR A 38 -13.45 -2.92 14.73
N VAL A 39 -13.21 -2.76 13.43
CA VAL A 39 -11.91 -2.47 12.84
C VAL A 39 -11.87 -1.02 12.35
N GLY A 40 -10.93 -0.24 12.86
CA GLY A 40 -10.69 1.14 12.46
C GLY A 40 -9.49 1.26 11.52
N GLN A 41 -9.63 2.07 10.47
CA GLN A 41 -8.55 2.42 9.55
C GLN A 41 -8.84 3.75 8.85
N THR A 42 -7.82 4.33 8.19
CA THR A 42 -7.97 5.65 7.56
C THR A 42 -8.53 5.59 6.14
N PHE A 43 -8.70 4.39 5.58
CA PHE A 43 -9.24 4.18 4.23
C PHE A 43 -10.32 3.11 4.24
N LEU A 44 -11.26 3.18 3.30
CA LEU A 44 -12.26 2.15 2.99
C LEU A 44 -12.53 2.13 1.49
N ALA A 45 -13.17 1.06 1.02
CA ALA A 45 -13.73 1.01 -0.33
C ALA A 45 -14.71 2.17 -0.54
N SER A 46 -14.59 2.85 -1.67
CA SER A 46 -15.51 3.90 -2.12
C SER A 46 -16.70 3.36 -2.92
N GLY A 47 -16.61 2.11 -3.38
CA GLY A 47 -17.60 1.37 -4.13
C GLY A 47 -17.43 -0.12 -3.92
N LEU A 48 -18.26 -0.92 -4.61
CA LEU A 48 -18.16 -2.38 -4.61
C LEU A 48 -17.81 -2.96 -5.99
N ASP A 49 -17.71 -2.13 -7.04
CA ASP A 49 -17.29 -2.62 -8.37
C ASP A 49 -15.75 -2.70 -8.44
N PRO A 50 -15.17 -3.91 -8.51
CA PRO A 50 -13.71 -4.08 -8.54
C PRO A 50 -13.07 -3.59 -9.85
N ALA A 51 -13.84 -3.39 -10.90
CA ALA A 51 -13.36 -2.84 -12.16
C ALA A 51 -13.20 -1.31 -12.12
N GLU A 52 -13.63 -0.64 -11.05
CA GLU A 52 -13.51 0.81 -10.90
C GLU A 52 -12.28 1.21 -10.08
N GLY A 53 -11.32 1.88 -10.71
CA GLY A 53 -10.18 2.52 -10.05
C GLY A 53 -9.38 1.58 -9.15
N ALA A 54 -9.25 1.94 -7.87
CA ALA A 54 -8.57 1.14 -6.84
C ALA A 54 -9.55 0.36 -5.94
N THR A 55 -10.82 0.21 -6.32
CA THR A 55 -11.83 -0.48 -5.52
C THR A 55 -11.43 -1.93 -5.23
N GLY A 56 -10.91 -2.64 -6.23
CA GLY A 56 -10.40 -4.02 -6.06
C GLY A 56 -9.40 -4.14 -4.92
N TRP A 57 -8.48 -3.17 -4.78
CA TRP A 57 -7.54 -3.15 -3.67
C TRP A 57 -8.24 -3.15 -2.30
N ALA A 58 -9.21 -2.26 -2.10
CA ALA A 58 -9.92 -2.20 -0.83
C ALA A 58 -10.76 -3.45 -0.56
N LEU A 59 -11.40 -4.04 -1.59
CA LEU A 59 -12.18 -5.27 -1.45
C LEU A 59 -11.32 -6.47 -1.04
N VAL A 60 -10.13 -6.61 -1.65
CA VAL A 60 -9.15 -7.64 -1.27
C VAL A 60 -8.62 -7.41 0.13
N THR A 61 -8.21 -6.17 0.45
CA THR A 61 -7.73 -5.77 1.78
C THR A 61 -8.70 -6.15 2.90
N HIS A 62 -10.00 -6.02 2.63
CA HIS A 62 -11.05 -6.25 3.63
C HIS A 62 -11.58 -7.70 3.66
N GLY A 63 -10.98 -8.62 2.91
CA GLY A 63 -11.42 -10.02 2.87
C GLY A 63 -12.80 -10.20 2.22
N ILE A 64 -13.20 -9.30 1.33
CA ILE A 64 -14.44 -9.38 0.54
C ILE A 64 -14.17 -10.11 -0.77
N GLY A 65 -13.13 -9.69 -1.51
CA GLY A 65 -12.71 -10.30 -2.78
C GLY A 65 -11.45 -11.15 -2.63
N GLU A 66 -11.31 -12.15 -3.48
CA GLU A 66 -10.10 -12.98 -3.58
C GLU A 66 -9.62 -13.08 -5.03
N GLN A 67 -8.32 -13.30 -5.17
CA GLN A 67 -7.64 -13.52 -6.44
C GLN A 67 -7.41 -15.02 -6.69
N LEU A 68 -6.96 -15.37 -7.90
CA LEU A 68 -6.59 -16.75 -8.25
C LEU A 68 -5.35 -17.22 -7.48
N PHE A 69 -4.40 -16.33 -7.26
CA PHE A 69 -3.21 -16.55 -6.43
C PHE A 69 -3.13 -15.46 -5.36
N GLN A 70 -2.28 -15.64 -4.37
CA GLN A 70 -2.04 -14.67 -3.32
C GLN A 70 -0.56 -14.66 -2.92
N VAL A 71 -0.11 -13.59 -2.28
CA VAL A 71 1.23 -13.51 -1.71
C VAL A 71 1.19 -14.01 -0.26
N SER A 72 2.05 -14.96 0.09
CA SER A 72 2.18 -15.49 1.45
C SER A 72 2.86 -14.49 2.40
N ARG A 73 2.90 -14.80 3.70
CA ARG A 73 3.64 -14.00 4.69
C ARG A 73 5.15 -13.97 4.45
N SER A 74 5.69 -14.99 3.75
CA SER A 74 7.09 -15.07 3.32
C SER A 74 7.37 -14.36 1.99
N GLY A 75 6.35 -13.73 1.38
CA GLY A 75 6.49 -13.04 0.09
C GLY A 75 6.41 -13.94 -1.14
N GLU A 76 6.10 -15.22 -0.97
CA GLU A 76 5.96 -16.18 -2.06
C GLU A 76 4.55 -16.15 -2.65
N VAL A 77 4.45 -16.34 -3.97
CA VAL A 77 3.16 -16.52 -4.64
C VAL A 77 2.66 -17.94 -4.39
N VAL A 78 1.46 -18.05 -3.85
CA VAL A 78 0.83 -19.33 -3.49
C VAL A 78 -0.57 -19.46 -4.10
N PRO A 79 -1.06 -20.68 -4.35
CA PRO A 79 -2.42 -20.93 -4.76
C PRO A 79 -3.48 -20.32 -3.84
N ASN A 80 -4.63 -19.89 -4.41
CA ASN A 80 -5.82 -19.44 -3.68
C ASN A 80 -7.09 -19.99 -4.34
N LEU A 81 -7.77 -19.23 -5.22
CA LEU A 81 -8.90 -19.75 -6.01
C LEU A 81 -8.45 -20.64 -7.18
N ALA A 82 -7.19 -20.52 -7.62
CA ALA A 82 -6.53 -21.49 -8.48
C ALA A 82 -5.69 -22.45 -7.66
N SER A 83 -5.54 -23.68 -8.13
CA SER A 83 -4.64 -24.72 -7.58
C SER A 83 -3.30 -24.74 -8.27
N SER A 84 -3.24 -24.39 -9.55
CA SER A 84 -2.00 -24.36 -10.35
C SER A 84 -2.12 -23.44 -11.56
N ALA A 85 -0.95 -23.06 -12.12
CA ALA A 85 -0.85 -22.46 -13.44
C ALA A 85 0.38 -23.02 -14.16
N ASN A 86 0.21 -23.43 -15.41
CA ASN A 86 1.26 -24.05 -16.21
C ASN A 86 1.44 -23.29 -17.52
N PHE A 87 2.68 -22.89 -17.81
CA PHE A 87 3.04 -22.24 -19.06
C PHE A 87 3.14 -23.26 -20.19
N ASN A 88 2.50 -22.99 -21.31
CA ASN A 88 2.40 -23.90 -22.45
C ASN A 88 3.43 -23.54 -23.54
N ALA A 89 3.77 -24.52 -24.36
CA ALA A 89 4.72 -24.35 -25.47
C ALA A 89 4.21 -23.38 -26.56
N ASP A 90 2.90 -23.12 -26.62
CA ASP A 90 2.27 -22.17 -27.54
C ASP A 90 2.25 -20.71 -26.99
N GLY A 91 2.87 -20.47 -25.84
CA GLY A 91 2.93 -19.15 -25.20
C GLY A 91 1.71 -18.78 -24.37
N THR A 92 0.74 -19.69 -24.23
CA THR A 92 -0.42 -19.52 -23.36
C THR A 92 -0.20 -20.15 -21.99
N TRP A 93 -1.15 -19.94 -21.08
CA TRP A 93 -1.18 -20.59 -19.78
C TRP A 93 -2.43 -21.44 -19.61
N THR A 94 -2.27 -22.57 -18.91
CA THR A 94 -3.37 -23.36 -18.38
C THR A 94 -3.45 -23.13 -16.88
N VAL A 95 -4.60 -22.65 -16.41
CA VAL A 95 -4.86 -22.37 -14.97
C VAL A 95 -5.96 -23.31 -14.51
N GLU A 96 -5.66 -24.14 -13.49
CA GLU A 96 -6.63 -25.03 -12.86
C GLU A 96 -7.22 -24.36 -11.62
N LEU A 97 -8.53 -24.34 -11.50
CA LEU A 97 -9.24 -23.83 -10.33
C LEU A 97 -9.11 -24.80 -9.14
N ALA A 98 -9.11 -24.28 -7.94
CA ALA A 98 -9.15 -25.07 -6.73
C ALA A 98 -10.56 -25.65 -6.53
N PRO A 99 -10.70 -26.92 -6.12
CA PRO A 99 -12.00 -27.51 -5.85
C PRO A 99 -12.67 -26.87 -4.63
N ASP A 100 -13.98 -27.07 -4.51
CA ASP A 100 -14.78 -26.68 -3.32
C ASP A 100 -14.67 -25.19 -2.96
N ARG A 101 -14.64 -24.34 -3.98
CA ARG A 101 -14.68 -22.88 -3.84
C ARG A 101 -16.07 -22.36 -4.26
N PHE A 102 -16.59 -21.42 -3.46
CA PHE A 102 -17.93 -20.89 -3.64
C PHE A 102 -17.93 -19.36 -3.49
N PHE A 103 -18.84 -18.73 -4.21
CA PHE A 103 -19.24 -17.36 -3.95
C PHE A 103 -20.09 -17.28 -2.68
N SER A 104 -20.30 -16.08 -2.16
CA SER A 104 -21.03 -15.87 -0.90
C SER A 104 -22.53 -16.15 -0.98
N ASP A 105 -23.08 -16.39 -2.16
CA ASP A 105 -24.45 -16.86 -2.39
C ASP A 105 -24.57 -18.39 -2.54
N GLY A 106 -23.44 -19.10 -2.48
CA GLY A 106 -23.36 -20.56 -2.65
C GLY A 106 -23.15 -21.01 -4.09
N THR A 107 -23.03 -20.09 -5.05
CA THR A 107 -22.67 -20.43 -6.44
C THR A 107 -21.25 -21.01 -6.49
N PRO A 108 -21.02 -22.19 -7.09
CA PRO A 108 -19.66 -22.71 -7.26
C PRO A 108 -18.81 -21.80 -8.13
N VAL A 109 -17.52 -21.64 -7.77
CA VAL A 109 -16.56 -20.95 -8.63
C VAL A 109 -16.29 -21.83 -9.87
N SER A 110 -16.54 -21.26 -11.06
CA SER A 110 -16.31 -21.95 -12.33
C SER A 110 -15.43 -21.12 -13.26
N ALA A 111 -14.79 -21.78 -14.22
CA ALA A 111 -13.92 -21.13 -15.17
C ALA A 111 -14.67 -20.08 -16.02
N GLU A 112 -15.95 -20.30 -16.34
CA GLU A 112 -16.77 -19.34 -17.08
C GLU A 112 -16.98 -18.05 -16.28
N LEU A 113 -17.30 -18.17 -14.98
CA LEU A 113 -17.51 -17.01 -14.12
C LEU A 113 -16.20 -16.24 -13.86
N VAL A 114 -15.11 -16.98 -13.65
CA VAL A 114 -13.77 -16.38 -13.50
C VAL A 114 -13.36 -15.64 -14.78
N ALA A 115 -13.53 -16.26 -15.96
CA ALA A 115 -13.21 -15.64 -17.23
C ALA A 115 -14.03 -14.37 -17.48
N ALA A 116 -15.34 -14.41 -17.18
CA ALA A 116 -16.20 -13.24 -17.30
C ALA A 116 -15.73 -12.07 -16.43
N ALA A 117 -15.46 -12.33 -15.14
CA ALA A 117 -14.99 -11.31 -14.20
C ALA A 117 -13.64 -10.68 -14.64
N LEU A 118 -12.65 -11.54 -14.95
CA LEU A 118 -11.29 -11.07 -15.23
C LEU A 118 -11.17 -10.39 -16.61
N ASN A 119 -11.91 -10.83 -17.62
CA ASN A 119 -12.00 -10.15 -18.91
C ASN A 119 -12.65 -8.77 -18.75
N ARG A 120 -13.77 -8.66 -18.02
CA ARG A 120 -14.41 -7.37 -17.73
C ARG A 120 -13.44 -6.43 -17.01
N THR A 121 -12.76 -6.92 -15.99
CA THR A 121 -11.76 -6.11 -15.26
C THR A 121 -10.63 -5.66 -16.17
N GLY A 122 -10.09 -6.54 -17.02
CA GLY A 122 -9.05 -6.21 -18.00
C GLY A 122 -9.50 -5.16 -19.03
N GLU A 123 -10.77 -5.14 -19.39
CA GLU A 123 -11.35 -4.14 -20.32
C GLU A 123 -11.61 -2.78 -19.63
N ALA A 124 -12.18 -2.81 -18.42
CA ALA A 124 -12.68 -1.61 -17.76
C ALA A 124 -11.63 -0.93 -16.87
N ASN A 125 -10.70 -1.68 -16.24
CA ASN A 125 -9.77 -1.12 -15.25
C ASN A 125 -8.40 -0.77 -15.85
N PRO A 126 -8.03 0.53 -15.95
CA PRO A 126 -6.71 0.94 -16.43
C PRO A 126 -5.54 0.41 -15.57
N SER A 127 -5.76 0.19 -14.25
CA SER A 127 -4.72 -0.34 -13.36
C SER A 127 -4.41 -1.81 -13.66
N ALA A 128 -5.43 -2.61 -13.97
CA ALA A 128 -5.25 -3.99 -14.41
C ALA A 128 -4.44 -4.07 -15.71
N ARG A 129 -4.78 -3.20 -16.69
CA ARG A 129 -4.01 -3.11 -17.96
C ARG A 129 -2.58 -2.62 -17.77
N ALA A 130 -2.36 -1.67 -16.86
CA ALA A 130 -1.01 -1.17 -16.57
C ALA A 130 -0.12 -2.24 -15.91
N THR A 131 -0.73 -3.16 -15.15
CA THR A 131 -0.02 -4.24 -14.45
C THR A 131 0.36 -5.39 -15.39
N ALA A 132 -0.52 -5.74 -16.33
CA ALA A 132 -0.43 -7.02 -17.06
C ALA A 132 -0.52 -6.92 -18.58
N GLY A 133 -0.69 -5.71 -19.13
CA GLY A 133 -1.12 -5.59 -20.53
C GLY A 133 -2.52 -6.16 -20.72
N ARG A 134 -2.82 -6.63 -21.91
CA ARG A 134 -4.08 -7.30 -22.20
C ARG A 134 -3.95 -8.80 -21.89
N LEU A 135 -4.78 -9.27 -20.97
CA LEU A 135 -5.02 -10.67 -20.69
C LEU A 135 -6.37 -11.09 -21.30
N THR A 136 -6.44 -12.31 -21.81
CA THR A 136 -7.70 -12.92 -22.28
C THR A 136 -7.87 -14.26 -21.61
N PHE A 137 -9.02 -14.46 -20.98
CA PHE A 137 -9.38 -15.66 -20.23
C PHE A 137 -10.49 -16.41 -20.99
N GLU A 138 -10.25 -17.69 -21.27
CA GLU A 138 -11.18 -18.59 -21.91
C GLU A 138 -11.43 -19.82 -21.03
N ALA A 139 -12.68 -20.17 -20.76
CA ALA A 139 -13.01 -21.41 -20.09
C ALA A 139 -12.86 -22.57 -21.07
N VAL A 140 -12.00 -23.53 -20.71
CA VAL A 140 -11.82 -24.79 -21.48
C VAL A 140 -12.87 -25.82 -21.04
N ASP A 141 -13.09 -25.89 -19.74
CA ASP A 141 -14.13 -26.66 -19.07
C ASP A 141 -14.54 -25.94 -17.76
N SER A 142 -15.29 -26.59 -16.88
CA SER A 142 -15.79 -25.96 -15.64
C SER A 142 -14.69 -25.51 -14.68
N ASN A 143 -13.49 -26.09 -14.74
CA ASN A 143 -12.42 -25.88 -13.76
C ASN A 143 -11.09 -25.41 -14.41
N THR A 144 -11.01 -25.37 -15.74
CA THR A 144 -9.78 -25.08 -16.48
C THR A 144 -9.94 -23.80 -17.29
N LEU A 145 -9.02 -22.86 -17.10
CA LEU A 145 -8.89 -21.66 -17.89
C LEU A 145 -7.68 -21.77 -18.83
N LYS A 146 -7.85 -21.33 -20.07
CA LYS A 146 -6.75 -20.95 -20.95
C LYS A 146 -6.57 -19.42 -20.84
N VAL A 147 -5.34 -18.98 -20.56
CA VAL A 147 -5.01 -17.55 -20.48
C VAL A 147 -4.00 -17.21 -21.56
N SER A 148 -4.36 -16.20 -22.37
CA SER A 148 -3.48 -15.61 -23.38
C SER A 148 -3.05 -14.22 -22.94
N THR A 149 -1.79 -13.88 -23.20
CA THR A 149 -1.19 -12.59 -22.85
C THR A 149 -0.76 -11.87 -24.13
N GLU A 150 -0.96 -10.55 -24.21
CA GLU A 150 -0.53 -9.73 -25.35
C GLU A 150 1.01 -9.78 -25.50
N GLU A 151 1.72 -9.65 -24.37
CA GLU A 151 3.14 -9.90 -24.28
C GLU A 151 3.37 -11.20 -23.50
N GLN A 152 4.27 -12.03 -24.00
CA GLN A 152 4.59 -13.28 -23.32
C GLN A 152 5.13 -13.01 -21.92
N THR A 153 4.56 -13.67 -20.92
CA THR A 153 4.96 -13.55 -19.52
C THR A 153 5.20 -14.92 -18.90
N THR A 154 6.22 -15.01 -18.04
CA THR A 154 6.54 -16.20 -17.23
C THR A 154 6.00 -16.10 -15.81
N ILE A 155 5.36 -14.97 -15.44
CA ILE A 155 4.95 -14.65 -14.07
C ILE A 155 3.43 -14.49 -13.94
N LEU A 156 2.63 -15.17 -14.75
CA LEU A 156 1.17 -15.05 -14.68
C LEU A 156 0.60 -15.28 -13.26
N PRO A 157 1.08 -16.25 -12.44
CA PRO A 157 0.61 -16.38 -11.06
C PRO A 157 0.81 -15.13 -10.21
N SER A 158 1.94 -14.44 -10.35
CA SER A 158 2.21 -13.17 -9.67
C SER A 158 1.25 -12.07 -10.12
N ILE A 159 1.01 -11.96 -11.42
CA ILE A 159 0.06 -11.01 -11.98
C ILE A 159 -1.36 -11.28 -11.42
N LEU A 160 -1.77 -12.55 -11.35
CA LEU A 160 -3.08 -12.94 -10.84
C LEU A 160 -3.19 -12.96 -9.31
N ALA A 161 -2.12 -12.61 -8.60
CA ALA A 161 -2.10 -12.30 -7.17
C ALA A 161 -2.26 -10.79 -6.89
N GLU A 162 -2.22 -9.93 -7.94
CA GLU A 162 -2.42 -8.50 -7.79
C GLU A 162 -3.87 -8.16 -7.44
N TRP A 163 -4.03 -7.15 -6.60
CA TRP A 163 -5.33 -6.66 -6.14
C TRP A 163 -6.29 -6.25 -7.26
N ALA A 164 -5.78 -5.96 -8.45
CA ALA A 164 -6.57 -5.56 -9.59
C ALA A 164 -7.39 -6.71 -10.21
N PHE A 165 -7.14 -7.95 -9.83
CA PHE A 165 -7.75 -9.15 -10.41
C PHE A 165 -8.57 -9.99 -9.41
N PRO A 166 -9.49 -9.39 -8.60
CA PRO A 166 -10.38 -10.19 -7.77
C PRO A 166 -11.43 -10.89 -8.63
N VAL A 167 -11.87 -12.07 -8.16
CA VAL A 167 -12.93 -12.85 -8.80
C VAL A 167 -14.29 -12.46 -8.22
N TYR A 168 -15.30 -12.25 -9.07
CA TYR A 168 -16.64 -11.85 -8.67
C TYR A 168 -17.70 -12.25 -9.71
N ILE A 169 -18.96 -12.25 -9.30
CA ILE A 169 -20.11 -12.30 -10.20
C ILE A 169 -20.68 -10.89 -10.29
N GLU A 170 -20.82 -10.37 -11.50
CA GLU A 170 -21.52 -9.11 -11.74
C GLU A 170 -23.01 -9.32 -11.62
N THR A 171 -23.70 -8.45 -10.89
CA THR A 171 -25.17 -8.43 -10.79
C THR A 171 -25.71 -7.00 -10.85
N ASP A 172 -27.01 -6.85 -11.14
CA ASP A 172 -27.66 -5.54 -11.18
C ASP A 172 -27.67 -4.80 -9.82
N ALA A 173 -27.56 -5.54 -8.71
CA ALA A 173 -27.62 -4.96 -7.36
C ALA A 173 -26.24 -4.62 -6.81
N ALA A 174 -25.39 -5.63 -6.65
CA ALA A 174 -24.00 -5.49 -6.19
C ALA A 174 -23.23 -6.77 -6.59
N PRO A 175 -21.92 -6.68 -6.86
CA PRO A 175 -21.10 -7.85 -7.15
C PRO A 175 -21.10 -8.85 -5.99
N ILE A 176 -21.05 -10.15 -6.32
CA ILE A 176 -20.95 -11.25 -5.36
C ILE A 176 -19.53 -11.77 -5.38
N PHE A 177 -18.93 -11.92 -4.20
CA PHE A 177 -17.51 -12.24 -4.05
C PHE A 177 -17.29 -13.60 -3.38
N THR A 178 -16.04 -14.07 -3.38
CA THR A 178 -15.62 -15.36 -2.85
C THR A 178 -14.99 -15.29 -1.45
N GLY A 179 -14.64 -14.08 -0.97
CA GLY A 179 -13.87 -13.89 0.24
C GLY A 179 -14.53 -14.40 1.53
N PRO A 180 -13.78 -14.45 2.65
CA PRO A 180 -14.26 -14.95 3.93
C PRO A 180 -15.37 -14.11 4.57
N PHE A 181 -15.62 -12.89 4.05
CA PHE A 181 -16.67 -12.00 4.56
C PHE A 181 -17.61 -11.55 3.44
N THR A 182 -18.88 -11.45 3.78
CA THR A 182 -19.97 -10.96 2.92
C THR A 182 -20.45 -9.59 3.42
N VAL A 183 -20.54 -8.60 2.54
CA VAL A 183 -21.05 -7.27 2.86
C VAL A 183 -22.55 -7.33 3.14
N THR A 184 -22.99 -6.81 4.28
CA THR A 184 -24.40 -6.72 4.69
C THR A 184 -24.91 -5.28 4.70
N ASP A 185 -24.03 -4.30 4.93
CA ASP A 185 -24.34 -2.86 4.81
C ASP A 185 -23.11 -2.13 4.29
N PHE A 186 -23.34 -1.22 3.35
CA PHE A 186 -22.27 -0.45 2.74
C PHE A 186 -22.59 1.04 2.75
N GLN A 187 -21.81 1.80 3.50
CA GLN A 187 -21.87 3.25 3.58
C GLN A 187 -20.57 3.84 2.99
N PRO A 188 -20.57 4.28 1.74
CA PRO A 188 -19.35 4.70 1.03
C PRO A 188 -18.48 5.67 1.84
N GLY A 189 -17.19 5.33 1.98
CA GLY A 189 -16.21 6.17 2.67
C GLY A 189 -16.44 6.36 4.19
N SER A 190 -17.38 5.63 4.81
CA SER A 190 -17.72 5.75 6.24
C SER A 190 -17.63 4.41 6.97
N GLN A 191 -18.43 3.43 6.54
CA GLN A 191 -18.56 2.14 7.23
C GLN A 191 -18.90 1.01 6.26
N ILE A 192 -18.42 -0.18 6.57
CA ILE A 192 -18.84 -1.44 5.91
C ILE A 192 -19.15 -2.45 7.01
N SER A 193 -20.37 -3.00 7.01
CA SER A 193 -20.75 -4.09 7.90
C SER A 193 -20.68 -5.40 7.13
N MET A 194 -20.10 -6.42 7.73
CA MET A 194 -19.89 -7.71 7.12
C MET A 194 -20.20 -8.84 8.08
N THR A 195 -20.66 -9.96 7.54
CA THR A 195 -20.83 -11.23 8.24
C THR A 195 -19.91 -12.29 7.62
N PRO A 196 -19.58 -13.36 8.33
CA PRO A 196 -18.85 -14.46 7.73
C PRO A 196 -19.56 -15.01 6.50
N ASN A 197 -18.81 -15.27 5.43
CA ASN A 197 -19.34 -15.98 4.25
C ASN A 197 -19.65 -17.43 4.66
N ALA A 198 -20.93 -17.80 4.66
CA ALA A 198 -21.39 -19.11 5.12
C ALA A 198 -20.84 -20.30 4.30
N TYR A 199 -20.37 -20.05 3.09
CA TYR A 199 -19.80 -21.05 2.17
C TYR A 199 -18.27 -21.08 2.22
N TYR A 200 -17.66 -20.24 3.07
CA TYR A 200 -16.23 -20.25 3.29
C TYR A 200 -15.85 -21.22 4.43
N HIS A 201 -14.69 -21.87 4.34
CA HIS A 201 -14.24 -22.78 5.41
C HIS A 201 -14.12 -22.01 6.76
N ASP A 202 -14.43 -22.69 7.86
CA ASP A 202 -14.37 -22.12 9.21
C ASP A 202 -15.24 -20.85 9.43
N ALA A 203 -16.31 -20.68 8.67
CA ALA A 203 -17.21 -19.53 8.78
C ALA A 203 -17.78 -19.33 10.19
N ASP A 204 -18.09 -20.45 10.88
CA ASP A 204 -18.62 -20.49 12.24
C ASP A 204 -17.65 -19.97 13.33
N LYS A 205 -16.38 -19.85 13.00
CA LYS A 205 -15.33 -19.32 13.90
C LYS A 205 -15.05 -17.83 13.71
N ARG A 206 -15.58 -17.21 12.66
CA ARG A 206 -15.37 -15.80 12.38
C ARG A 206 -16.43 -14.93 13.03
N PRO A 207 -16.05 -13.72 13.52
CA PRO A 207 -17.02 -12.74 13.99
C PRO A 207 -17.70 -11.99 12.85
N ASP A 208 -18.82 -11.35 13.13
CA ASP A 208 -19.27 -10.21 12.34
C ASP A 208 -18.23 -9.08 12.45
N VAL A 209 -18.05 -8.32 11.38
CA VAL A 209 -17.05 -7.24 11.32
C VAL A 209 -17.72 -5.93 10.92
N VAL A 210 -17.40 -4.87 11.65
CA VAL A 210 -17.72 -3.49 11.28
C VAL A 210 -16.42 -2.77 10.99
N LEU A 211 -16.19 -2.46 9.71
CA LEU A 211 -15.08 -1.60 9.29
C LEU A 211 -15.51 -0.14 9.41
N ARG A 212 -14.74 0.68 10.09
CA ARG A 212 -14.99 2.12 10.24
C ARG A 212 -13.82 2.93 9.69
N ARG A 213 -14.13 3.90 8.82
CA ARG A 213 -13.15 4.88 8.43
C ARG A 213 -13.02 5.96 9.52
N ILE A 214 -11.80 6.16 9.99
CA ILE A 214 -11.43 7.23 10.89
C ILE A 214 -10.59 8.24 10.10
N ALA A 215 -10.94 9.53 10.20
CA ALA A 215 -10.41 10.55 9.29
C ALA A 215 -8.87 10.70 9.33
N ASP A 216 -8.27 10.48 10.50
CA ASP A 216 -6.84 10.67 10.73
C ASP A 216 -6.28 9.70 11.79
N GLY A 217 -4.95 9.55 11.82
CA GLY A 217 -4.27 8.63 12.72
C GLY A 217 -4.43 8.96 14.20
N GLN A 218 -4.51 10.23 14.59
CA GLN A 218 -4.69 10.61 16.01
C GLN A 218 -6.09 10.24 16.50
N SER A 219 -7.12 10.52 15.71
CA SER A 219 -8.48 10.08 15.97
C SER A 219 -8.59 8.55 16.03
N LEU A 220 -7.87 7.83 15.15
CA LEU A 220 -7.77 6.37 15.16
C LEU A 220 -7.18 5.86 16.47
N ALA A 221 -6.07 6.45 16.93
CA ALA A 221 -5.44 6.08 18.20
C ALA A 221 -6.35 6.35 19.40
N LEU A 222 -7.05 7.47 19.43
CA LEU A 222 -8.01 7.82 20.49
C LEU A 222 -9.21 6.86 20.50
N ALA A 223 -9.78 6.52 19.35
CA ALA A 223 -10.88 5.56 19.25
C ALA A 223 -10.44 4.15 19.71
N PHE A 224 -9.21 3.74 19.41
CA PHE A 224 -8.66 2.50 19.95
C PHE A 224 -8.39 2.60 21.45
N ALA A 225 -7.88 3.72 21.94
CA ALA A 225 -7.63 3.94 23.37
C ALA A 225 -8.93 3.93 24.19
N SER A 226 -10.04 4.48 23.68
CA SER A 226 -11.35 4.47 24.33
C SER A 226 -12.02 3.09 24.37
N GLY A 227 -11.58 2.15 23.50
CA GLY A 227 -12.18 0.82 23.36
C GLY A 227 -13.34 0.78 22.34
N GLU A 228 -13.50 1.80 21.51
CA GLU A 228 -14.43 1.80 20.38
C GLU A 228 -14.01 0.84 19.27
N LEU A 229 -12.72 0.53 19.19
CA LEU A 229 -12.12 -0.34 18.19
C LEU A 229 -11.49 -1.57 18.84
N ASP A 230 -11.69 -2.72 18.23
CA ASP A 230 -11.00 -3.96 18.58
C ASP A 230 -9.66 -4.08 17.84
N LEU A 231 -9.60 -3.54 16.63
CA LEU A 231 -8.38 -3.48 15.82
C LEU A 231 -8.25 -2.07 15.22
N ALA A 232 -7.07 -1.48 15.34
CA ALA A 232 -6.73 -0.20 14.73
C ALA A 232 -5.54 -0.39 13.78
N PHE A 233 -5.80 -0.34 12.47
CA PHE A 233 -4.78 -0.57 11.45
C PHE A 233 -4.03 0.71 11.11
N ASN A 234 -2.69 0.64 11.17
CA ASN A 234 -1.75 1.73 10.89
C ASN A 234 -1.85 2.90 11.89
N LEU A 235 -1.64 2.57 13.17
CA LEU A 235 -1.49 3.58 14.22
C LEU A 235 -0.26 4.46 13.97
N PRO A 236 -0.35 5.78 14.17
CA PRO A 236 0.81 6.65 14.06
C PRO A 236 1.80 6.40 15.19
N VAL A 237 3.08 6.44 14.88
CA VAL A 237 4.17 6.14 15.81
C VAL A 237 4.14 7.02 17.06
N GLU A 238 3.68 8.26 16.96
CA GLU A 238 3.56 9.21 18.06
C GLU A 238 2.52 8.77 19.11
N SER A 239 1.58 7.91 18.71
CA SER A 239 0.52 7.42 19.62
C SER A 239 0.90 6.16 20.38
N LEU A 240 1.98 5.47 20.01
CA LEU A 240 2.29 4.11 20.51
C LEU A 240 2.49 4.11 22.04
N SER A 241 3.11 5.15 22.59
CA SER A 241 3.32 5.28 24.04
C SER A 241 2.02 5.32 24.85
N MET A 242 0.87 5.66 24.23
CA MET A 242 -0.45 5.60 24.90
C MET A 242 -0.85 4.17 25.27
N PHE A 243 -0.26 3.19 24.63
CA PHE A 243 -0.62 1.76 24.79
C PHE A 243 0.38 0.99 25.64
N ASP A 244 1.48 1.62 26.08
CA ASP A 244 2.46 1.02 26.94
C ASP A 244 1.83 0.62 28.28
N GLY A 245 1.69 -0.70 28.52
CA GLY A 245 1.04 -1.21 29.70
C GLY A 245 -0.48 -1.01 29.79
N ALA A 246 -1.14 -0.59 28.71
CA ALA A 246 -2.60 -0.40 28.68
C ALA A 246 -3.32 -1.76 28.80
N PRO A 247 -4.21 -1.94 29.82
CA PRO A 247 -4.86 -3.22 30.01
C PRO A 247 -5.71 -3.67 28.82
N GLY A 248 -5.50 -4.89 28.37
CA GLY A 248 -6.29 -5.51 27.30
C GLY A 248 -6.04 -4.94 25.89
N LYS A 249 -4.96 -4.18 25.71
CA LYS A 249 -4.52 -3.63 24.42
C LYS A 249 -3.06 -3.96 24.19
N ALA A 250 -2.72 -4.23 22.95
CA ALA A 250 -1.34 -4.42 22.52
C ALA A 250 -1.13 -3.73 21.16
N VAL A 251 0.12 -3.37 20.88
CA VAL A 251 0.53 -2.90 19.55
C VAL A 251 1.44 -3.96 18.95
N LYS A 252 1.15 -4.35 17.72
CA LYS A 252 1.99 -5.23 16.92
C LYS A 252 2.63 -4.41 15.81
N SER A 253 3.96 -4.30 15.83
CA SER A 253 4.74 -3.62 14.82
C SER A 253 5.32 -4.62 13.83
N PHE A 254 5.32 -4.31 12.55
CA PHE A 254 5.76 -5.22 11.50
C PHE A 254 6.34 -4.46 10.30
N PRO A 255 7.42 -4.99 9.69
CA PRO A 255 7.96 -4.40 8.47
C PRO A 255 6.96 -4.61 7.32
N VAL A 256 6.82 -3.60 6.47
CA VAL A 256 5.96 -3.68 5.29
C VAL A 256 6.77 -3.75 4.00
N ALA A 257 6.17 -4.29 2.95
CA ALA A 257 6.76 -4.46 1.63
C ALA A 257 6.86 -3.13 0.83
N TYR A 258 6.99 -2.02 1.56
CA TYR A 258 7.22 -0.69 1.01
C TYR A 258 8.69 -0.31 1.12
N GLN A 259 9.13 0.57 0.22
CA GLN A 259 10.35 1.34 0.37
C GLN A 259 10.02 2.84 0.35
N TYR A 260 10.56 3.57 1.33
CA TYR A 260 10.70 5.00 1.23
C TYR A 260 12.00 5.27 0.48
N MET A 261 11.90 6.00 -0.61
CA MET A 261 12.99 6.22 -1.54
C MET A 261 13.00 7.67 -2.03
N MET A 262 14.06 8.06 -2.69
CA MET A 262 14.19 9.39 -3.29
C MET A 262 14.55 9.24 -4.77
N TRP A 263 13.65 9.65 -5.65
CA TRP A 263 13.92 9.77 -7.08
C TRP A 263 14.90 10.92 -7.35
N MET A 264 15.83 10.71 -8.27
CA MET A 264 16.75 11.71 -8.77
C MET A 264 16.49 11.92 -10.26
N ASN A 265 16.07 13.12 -10.65
CA ASN A 265 15.73 13.41 -12.04
C ASN A 265 16.99 13.53 -12.90
N THR A 266 17.31 12.51 -13.67
CA THR A 266 18.52 12.46 -14.51
C THR A 266 18.50 13.46 -15.67
N ARG A 267 17.34 14.07 -15.94
CA ARG A 267 17.21 15.16 -16.95
C ARG A 267 17.64 16.53 -16.42
N HIS A 268 17.81 16.66 -15.09
CA HIS A 268 18.33 17.87 -14.49
C HIS A 268 19.86 17.96 -14.74
N PRO A 269 20.41 19.11 -15.25
CA PRO A 269 21.81 19.20 -15.69
C PRO A 269 22.85 18.82 -14.65
N ALA A 270 22.60 19.06 -13.36
CA ALA A 270 23.52 18.64 -12.31
C ALA A 270 23.40 17.13 -11.98
N LEU A 271 22.22 16.55 -12.17
CA LEU A 271 21.91 15.14 -11.85
C LEU A 271 22.11 14.20 -13.07
N GLU A 272 22.45 14.72 -14.23
CA GLU A 272 22.86 13.94 -15.40
C GLU A 272 24.15 13.14 -15.08
N ASP A 273 25.08 13.75 -14.36
CA ASP A 273 26.33 13.10 -13.93
C ASP A 273 26.05 12.09 -12.80
N VAL A 274 26.34 10.81 -13.06
CA VAL A 274 26.18 9.72 -12.09
C VAL A 274 26.96 9.96 -10.80
N ARG A 275 28.12 10.62 -10.85
CA ARG A 275 28.94 10.92 -9.67
C ARG A 275 28.21 11.85 -8.70
N VAL A 276 27.43 12.82 -9.22
CA VAL A 276 26.60 13.71 -8.39
C VAL A 276 25.47 12.92 -7.73
N ARG A 277 24.79 12.05 -8.45
CA ARG A 277 23.73 11.21 -7.89
C ARG A 277 24.26 10.26 -6.81
N ARG A 278 25.38 9.60 -7.06
CA ARG A 278 26.05 8.74 -6.07
C ARG A 278 26.51 9.52 -4.85
N ALA A 279 27.03 10.74 -5.02
CA ALA A 279 27.37 11.60 -3.91
C ALA A 279 26.16 11.93 -3.03
N ILE A 280 25.01 12.23 -3.66
CA ILE A 280 23.75 12.47 -2.95
C ILE A 280 23.29 11.23 -2.18
N ASP A 281 23.36 10.04 -2.78
CA ASP A 281 22.99 8.78 -2.11
C ASP A 281 23.91 8.47 -0.91
N LEU A 282 25.21 8.61 -1.08
CA LEU A 282 26.21 8.40 -0.03
C LEU A 282 26.14 9.42 1.12
N ALA A 283 25.57 10.61 0.86
CA ALA A 283 25.45 11.64 1.91
C ALA A 283 24.36 11.33 2.93
N VAL A 284 23.31 10.60 2.54
CA VAL A 284 22.16 10.37 3.40
C VAL A 284 22.45 9.28 4.43
N ASN A 285 22.42 9.66 5.71
CA ASN A 285 22.41 8.71 6.81
C ASN A 285 20.99 8.13 6.99
N ARG A 286 20.83 6.87 6.72
CA ARG A 286 19.54 6.18 6.80
C ARG A 286 19.08 5.95 8.23
N ASP A 287 20.02 5.83 9.19
CA ASP A 287 19.67 5.73 10.61
C ASP A 287 19.06 7.02 11.14
N ASP A 288 19.50 8.20 10.65
CA ASP A 288 18.90 9.47 11.01
C ASP A 288 17.46 9.59 10.48
N LEU A 289 17.16 9.02 9.30
CA LEU A 289 15.82 8.96 8.76
C LEU A 289 14.92 8.03 9.60
N VAL A 290 15.42 6.86 9.96
CA VAL A 290 14.71 5.92 10.87
C VAL A 290 14.44 6.59 12.22
N ALA A 291 15.44 7.30 12.78
CA ALA A 291 15.28 8.05 14.03
C ALA A 291 14.22 9.17 13.90
N ALA A 292 14.18 9.87 12.76
CA ALA A 292 13.21 10.92 12.49
C ALA A 292 11.78 10.36 12.33
N ALA A 293 11.63 9.23 11.63
CA ALA A 293 10.35 8.51 11.51
C ALA A 293 9.95 7.79 12.80
N ARG A 294 10.90 7.53 13.71
CA ARG A 294 10.75 6.70 14.92
C ARG A 294 10.29 5.27 14.63
N ALA A 295 10.39 4.82 13.39
CA ALA A 295 9.94 3.50 12.96
C ALA A 295 10.69 3.06 11.69
N GLY A 296 10.68 1.75 11.43
CA GLY A 296 11.30 1.17 10.25
C GLY A 296 12.75 0.76 10.45
N LYS A 297 13.39 0.44 9.34
CA LYS A 297 14.80 0.05 9.27
C LYS A 297 15.47 0.73 8.08
N PRO A 298 16.79 0.96 8.12
CA PRO A 298 17.54 1.37 6.94
C PRO A 298 17.26 0.41 5.77
N ALA A 299 16.97 0.95 4.60
CA ALA A 299 16.80 0.14 3.41
C ALA A 299 18.10 -0.55 3.02
N THR A 300 18.02 -1.80 2.57
CA THR A 300 19.13 -2.59 2.05
C THR A 300 19.16 -2.64 0.52
N GLY A 301 18.17 -2.07 -0.13
CA GLY A 301 17.99 -2.05 -1.59
C GLY A 301 16.55 -1.72 -1.97
N ALA A 302 16.18 -2.10 -3.17
CA ALA A 302 14.86 -1.85 -3.74
C ALA A 302 13.73 -2.60 -3.06
N PHE A 303 14.03 -3.65 -2.30
CA PHE A 303 13.03 -4.52 -1.68
C PHE A 303 13.27 -4.65 -0.18
N ALA A 304 12.18 -4.86 0.56
CA ALA A 304 12.27 -5.16 1.99
C ALA A 304 13.05 -6.46 2.21
N SER A 305 13.86 -6.50 3.28
CA SER A 305 14.78 -7.61 3.57
C SER A 305 14.09 -8.96 3.85
N SER A 306 12.77 -8.99 3.96
CA SER A 306 11.97 -10.22 4.07
C SER A 306 11.82 -10.96 2.74
N TYR A 307 12.06 -10.31 1.60
CA TYR A 307 11.97 -10.95 0.29
C TYR A 307 13.27 -11.66 -0.09
N PRO A 308 13.20 -12.84 -0.75
CA PRO A 308 14.39 -13.61 -1.13
C PRO A 308 15.30 -12.89 -2.15
N PHE A 309 14.72 -11.97 -2.93
CA PHE A 309 15.41 -11.17 -3.93
C PHE A 309 15.87 -9.79 -3.41
N ALA A 310 15.74 -9.52 -2.10
CA ALA A 310 16.24 -8.28 -1.51
C ALA A 310 17.74 -8.13 -1.67
N GLY A 311 18.21 -6.88 -1.71
CA GLY A 311 19.65 -6.56 -1.73
C GLY A 311 20.36 -7.03 -0.46
N SER A 312 21.64 -7.34 -0.55
CA SER A 312 22.39 -8.08 0.47
C SER A 312 23.22 -7.22 1.45
N GLY A 313 23.12 -5.90 1.42
CA GLY A 313 23.96 -5.07 2.28
C GLY A 313 23.35 -3.75 2.71
N PRO A 314 23.79 -3.21 3.86
CA PRO A 314 23.37 -1.88 4.28
C PRO A 314 23.93 -0.84 3.31
N LEU A 315 23.09 0.11 2.94
CA LEU A 315 23.49 1.31 2.19
C LEU A 315 24.04 2.31 3.21
N THR A 316 25.37 2.35 3.34
CA THR A 316 26.05 3.14 4.39
C THR A 316 26.36 4.56 3.91
N GLN A 317 26.28 5.52 4.83
CA GLN A 317 26.76 6.87 4.60
C GLN A 317 28.28 6.88 4.44
N ASP A 318 28.79 7.63 3.44
CA ASP A 318 30.21 7.95 3.26
C ASP A 318 30.37 9.38 2.74
N LEU A 319 30.48 10.32 3.66
CA LEU A 319 30.60 11.75 3.34
C LEU A 319 31.92 12.10 2.63
N GLU A 320 33.00 11.39 2.91
CA GLU A 320 34.29 11.66 2.27
C GLU A 320 34.30 11.18 0.82
N ALA A 321 33.77 9.99 0.56
CA ALA A 321 33.56 9.51 -0.81
C ALA A 321 32.60 10.42 -1.58
N ALA A 322 31.51 10.87 -0.94
CA ALA A 322 30.55 11.78 -1.54
C ALA A 322 31.18 13.13 -1.95
N LYS A 323 32.01 13.71 -1.09
CA LYS A 323 32.75 14.95 -1.40
C LYS A 323 33.74 14.74 -2.56
N SER A 324 34.47 13.62 -2.57
CA SER A 324 35.42 13.29 -3.65
C SER A 324 34.72 13.19 -4.99
N LEU A 325 33.56 12.51 -5.07
CA LEU A 325 32.77 12.40 -6.29
C LEU A 325 32.30 13.77 -6.82
N LEU A 326 31.92 14.69 -5.94
CA LEU A 326 31.55 16.05 -6.34
C LEU A 326 32.79 16.83 -6.86
N ASP A 327 33.95 16.71 -6.19
CA ASP A 327 35.19 17.34 -6.64
C ASP A 327 35.62 16.80 -8.01
N GLU A 328 35.59 15.49 -8.22
CA GLU A 328 35.91 14.81 -9.48
C GLU A 328 34.92 15.18 -10.61
N SER A 329 33.68 15.50 -10.26
CA SER A 329 32.68 15.96 -11.23
C SER A 329 32.80 17.46 -11.54
N GLY A 330 33.73 18.18 -10.91
CA GLY A 330 34.04 19.59 -11.13
C GLY A 330 33.18 20.56 -10.33
N TRP A 331 32.42 20.08 -9.34
CA TRP A 331 31.66 20.94 -8.41
C TRP A 331 32.57 21.42 -7.27
N VAL A 332 33.01 22.65 -7.32
CA VAL A 332 33.95 23.25 -6.34
C VAL A 332 33.21 24.02 -5.26
N LYS A 333 33.56 23.79 -3.98
CA LYS A 333 32.93 24.48 -2.85
C LYS A 333 33.35 25.93 -2.79
N GLY A 334 32.36 26.85 -2.81
CA GLY A 334 32.57 28.30 -2.70
C GLY A 334 32.81 28.77 -1.26
N GLU A 335 33.17 30.05 -1.09
CA GLU A 335 33.35 30.68 0.22
C GLU A 335 32.08 30.69 1.09
N ASP A 336 30.89 30.71 0.43
CA ASP A 336 29.61 30.63 1.07
C ASP A 336 29.18 29.19 1.46
N GLY A 337 30.05 28.22 1.20
CA GLY A 337 29.84 26.81 1.50
C GLY A 337 29.06 26.05 0.45
N VAL A 338 28.50 26.71 -0.57
CA VAL A 338 27.75 26.03 -1.64
C VAL A 338 28.69 25.73 -2.82
N ARG A 339 28.53 24.56 -3.42
CA ARG A 339 29.32 24.15 -4.58
C ARG A 339 28.82 24.82 -5.85
N SER A 340 29.77 25.10 -6.76
CA SER A 340 29.46 25.63 -8.08
C SER A 340 30.33 25.01 -9.16
N LYS A 341 29.79 24.95 -10.38
CA LYS A 341 30.48 24.49 -11.60
C LYS A 341 30.08 25.39 -12.77
N ASP A 342 31.05 25.90 -13.52
CA ASP A 342 30.84 26.78 -14.66
C ASP A 342 29.94 28.00 -14.34
N GLY A 343 30.10 28.58 -13.14
CA GLY A 343 29.32 29.71 -12.65
C GLY A 343 27.90 29.39 -12.20
N LYS A 344 27.47 28.14 -12.26
CA LYS A 344 26.17 27.66 -11.75
C LYS A 344 26.33 27.05 -10.37
N ARG A 345 25.44 27.39 -9.44
CA ARG A 345 25.39 26.83 -8.11
C ARG A 345 24.72 25.47 -8.12
N LEU A 346 25.14 24.58 -7.23
CA LEU A 346 24.49 23.27 -7.01
C LEU A 346 23.28 23.49 -6.07
N GLU A 347 22.17 23.81 -6.67
CA GLU A 347 20.91 24.09 -6.00
C GLU A 347 19.86 23.14 -6.52
N LEU A 348 19.13 22.45 -5.59
CA LEU A 348 18.14 21.43 -5.91
C LEU A 348 16.86 21.65 -5.11
N VAL A 349 15.74 21.21 -5.67
CA VAL A 349 14.42 21.20 -5.03
C VAL A 349 14.10 19.77 -4.60
N LEU A 350 13.83 19.58 -3.30
CA LEU A 350 13.42 18.31 -2.73
C LEU A 350 11.91 18.31 -2.48
N TRP A 351 11.18 17.50 -3.23
CA TRP A 351 9.75 17.34 -3.10
C TRP A 351 9.36 16.20 -2.15
N ALA A 352 8.18 16.34 -1.51
CA ALA A 352 7.47 15.31 -0.76
C ALA A 352 5.97 15.50 -0.92
N TYR A 353 5.14 14.65 -0.30
CA TYR A 353 3.68 14.77 -0.29
C TYR A 353 3.08 14.36 1.05
N PRO A 354 1.99 15.03 1.50
CA PRO A 354 1.47 14.89 2.86
C PRO A 354 0.70 13.59 3.10
N GLN A 355 0.29 12.87 2.03
CA GLN A 355 -0.37 11.57 2.14
C GLN A 355 0.57 10.48 2.74
N ARG A 356 1.86 10.79 2.83
CA ARG A 356 2.88 10.01 3.55
C ARG A 356 3.67 10.98 4.45
N PRO A 357 3.22 11.23 5.68
CA PRO A 357 3.81 12.24 6.57
C PRO A 357 5.29 12.03 6.86
N ASP A 358 5.75 10.77 6.93
CA ASP A 358 7.16 10.42 7.12
C ASP A 358 8.07 11.05 6.06
N LEU A 359 7.61 11.10 4.80
CA LEU A 359 8.39 11.70 3.72
C LEU A 359 8.59 13.22 3.93
N VAL A 360 7.59 13.90 4.47
CA VAL A 360 7.70 15.31 4.84
C VAL A 360 8.68 15.48 6.00
N THR A 361 8.64 14.56 6.97
CA THR A 361 9.59 14.50 8.10
C THR A 361 11.03 14.26 7.64
N PHE A 362 11.23 13.54 6.54
CA PHE A 362 12.57 13.29 5.97
C PHE A 362 13.18 14.51 5.29
N GLN A 363 12.39 15.45 4.79
CA GLN A 363 12.90 16.61 4.05
C GLN A 363 13.98 17.40 4.81
N PRO A 364 13.81 17.81 6.09
CA PRO A 364 14.86 18.53 6.81
C PRO A 364 16.10 17.68 7.05
N VAL A 365 15.99 16.36 7.23
CA VAL A 365 17.12 15.45 7.43
C VAL A 365 17.95 15.35 6.16
N VAL A 366 17.32 15.07 5.02
CA VAL A 366 17.99 15.00 3.72
C VAL A 366 18.64 16.35 3.37
N ARG A 367 17.91 17.46 3.57
CA ARG A 367 18.46 18.81 3.35
C ARG A 367 19.72 19.07 4.17
N ALA A 368 19.74 18.67 5.45
CA ALA A 368 20.89 18.84 6.33
C ALA A 368 22.08 18.00 5.83
N ALA A 369 21.85 16.73 5.47
CA ALA A 369 22.88 15.85 4.93
C ALA A 369 23.51 16.41 3.62
N LEU A 370 22.68 16.92 2.71
CA LEU A 370 23.16 17.49 1.45
C LEU A 370 23.87 18.84 1.64
N ALA A 371 23.50 19.62 2.65
CA ALA A 371 24.21 20.86 3.00
C ALA A 371 25.66 20.60 3.45
N GLU A 372 25.95 19.47 4.08
CA GLU A 372 27.34 19.08 4.45
C GLU A 372 28.22 18.87 3.21
N LEU A 373 27.62 18.44 2.10
CA LEU A 373 28.31 18.33 0.81
C LEU A 373 28.47 19.68 0.11
N GLY A 374 27.79 20.73 0.56
CA GLY A 374 27.72 22.01 -0.13
C GLY A 374 26.65 22.05 -1.22
N VAL A 375 25.60 21.25 -1.13
CA VAL A 375 24.41 21.29 -1.99
C VAL A 375 23.36 22.16 -1.30
N SER A 376 22.87 23.20 -1.99
CA SER A 376 21.77 24.02 -1.51
C SER A 376 20.42 23.35 -1.85
N VAL A 377 19.61 23.04 -0.84
CA VAL A 377 18.33 22.35 -1.05
C VAL A 377 17.18 23.18 -0.52
N THR A 378 16.20 23.45 -1.40
CA THR A 378 14.87 23.96 -1.00
C THR A 378 13.87 22.83 -0.95
N THR A 379 12.88 22.88 -0.05
CA THR A 379 11.87 21.84 0.11
C THR A 379 10.52 22.29 -0.39
N GLN A 380 9.78 21.40 -1.03
CA GLN A 380 8.41 21.61 -1.49
C GLN A 380 7.52 20.41 -1.16
N VAL A 381 6.21 20.65 -1.06
CA VAL A 381 5.20 19.63 -0.82
C VAL A 381 4.11 19.77 -1.88
N THR A 382 3.64 18.64 -2.43
CA THR A 382 2.57 18.59 -3.43
C THR A 382 1.43 17.69 -3.01
N GLU A 383 0.19 18.10 -3.27
CA GLU A 383 -1.00 17.27 -3.12
C GLU A 383 -1.22 16.32 -4.33
N SER A 384 -0.48 16.54 -5.41
CA SER A 384 -0.59 15.78 -6.67
C SER A 384 0.73 15.07 -7.03
N PRO A 385 1.22 14.11 -6.21
CA PRO A 385 2.54 13.50 -6.40
C PRO A 385 2.69 12.79 -7.74
N SER A 386 1.67 12.08 -8.20
CA SER A 386 1.71 11.36 -9.48
C SER A 386 1.84 12.30 -10.68
N GLN A 387 1.25 13.49 -10.61
CA GLN A 387 1.37 14.50 -11.67
C GLN A 387 2.81 15.05 -11.71
N VAL A 388 3.34 15.51 -10.57
CA VAL A 388 4.72 16.04 -10.49
C VAL A 388 5.74 15.00 -10.95
N ALA A 389 5.57 13.73 -10.53
CA ALA A 389 6.45 12.64 -10.93
C ALA A 389 6.36 12.36 -12.44
N GLY A 390 5.14 12.24 -12.98
CA GLY A 390 4.89 11.92 -14.39
C GLY A 390 5.34 13.02 -15.34
N GLU A 391 5.22 14.30 -14.94
CA GLU A 391 5.73 15.44 -15.69
C GLU A 391 7.25 15.60 -15.58
N GLY A 392 7.89 14.93 -14.59
CA GLY A 392 9.31 15.12 -14.30
C GLY A 392 9.65 16.54 -13.83
N SER A 393 8.69 17.25 -13.20
CA SER A 393 8.85 18.61 -12.71
C SER A 393 9.42 18.67 -11.30
N PHE A 394 10.48 17.89 -11.05
CA PHE A 394 11.21 17.83 -9.79
C PHE A 394 12.72 17.61 -10.05
N ASP A 395 13.55 17.90 -9.03
CA ASP A 395 14.97 17.54 -9.05
C ASP A 395 15.18 16.27 -8.19
N LEU A 396 14.75 16.34 -6.93
CA LEU A 396 14.72 15.21 -5.98
C LEU A 396 13.28 15.02 -5.49
N PHE A 397 12.81 13.77 -5.37
CA PHE A 397 11.45 13.52 -4.91
C PHE A 397 11.39 12.32 -3.95
N LEU A 398 11.06 12.58 -2.69
CA LEU A 398 10.81 11.54 -1.70
C LEU A 398 9.50 10.81 -2.03
N TRP A 399 9.58 9.48 -2.07
CA TRP A 399 8.51 8.63 -2.56
C TRP A 399 8.32 7.38 -1.69
N ALA A 400 7.08 6.94 -1.54
CA ALA A 400 6.74 5.66 -0.93
C ALA A 400 6.22 4.70 -2.00
N GLN A 401 6.83 3.54 -2.13
CA GLN A 401 6.47 2.55 -3.14
C GLN A 401 6.37 1.15 -2.54
N HIS A 402 5.25 0.48 -2.80
CA HIS A 402 5.17 -0.97 -2.63
C HIS A 402 5.97 -1.61 -3.77
N THR A 403 7.06 -2.30 -3.45
CA THR A 403 8.03 -2.73 -4.46
C THR A 403 7.84 -4.17 -4.94
N ALA A 404 7.07 -4.99 -4.20
CA ALA A 404 6.78 -6.37 -4.59
C ALA A 404 5.33 -6.79 -4.21
N PRO A 405 4.30 -6.07 -4.67
CA PRO A 405 2.92 -6.36 -4.31
C PRO A 405 2.46 -7.75 -4.78
N ALA A 406 2.99 -8.20 -5.90
CA ALA A 406 2.71 -9.50 -6.52
C ALA A 406 3.70 -10.62 -6.13
N GLY A 407 4.60 -10.37 -5.17
CA GLY A 407 5.62 -11.34 -4.79
C GLY A 407 6.70 -11.59 -5.85
N ASP A 408 6.75 -10.79 -6.92
CA ASP A 408 7.74 -10.87 -7.99
C ASP A 408 8.51 -9.55 -8.12
N PRO A 409 9.84 -9.57 -8.25
CA PRO A 409 10.66 -8.37 -8.37
C PRO A 409 10.54 -7.68 -9.73
N GLY A 410 10.20 -8.42 -10.78
CA GLY A 410 10.26 -7.97 -12.16
C GLY A 410 9.31 -6.82 -12.46
N LEU A 411 8.10 -6.82 -11.87
CA LEU A 411 7.11 -5.77 -12.09
C LEU A 411 7.63 -4.39 -11.64
N PHE A 412 8.19 -4.29 -10.44
CA PHE A 412 8.74 -3.03 -9.95
C PHE A 412 9.97 -2.60 -10.77
N LEU A 413 10.89 -3.52 -11.01
CA LEU A 413 12.13 -3.24 -11.72
C LEU A 413 11.85 -2.77 -13.16
N SER A 414 10.91 -3.41 -13.88
CA SER A 414 10.56 -2.99 -15.23
C SER A 414 9.79 -1.68 -15.27
N LEU A 415 8.71 -1.55 -14.50
CA LEU A 415 7.83 -0.39 -14.56
C LEU A 415 8.51 0.92 -14.15
N PHE A 416 9.50 0.88 -13.26
CA PHE A 416 10.09 2.08 -12.66
C PHE A 416 11.50 2.41 -13.16
N PHE A 417 12.22 1.47 -13.78
CA PHE A 417 13.63 1.69 -14.14
C PHE A 417 13.99 1.34 -15.58
N GLU A 418 13.18 0.54 -16.31
CA GLU A 418 13.42 0.28 -17.73
C GLU A 418 13.29 1.57 -18.54
N THR A 419 14.10 1.72 -19.57
CA THR A 419 14.07 2.90 -20.45
C THR A 419 12.65 3.08 -21.02
N ASP A 420 12.15 4.31 -21.01
CA ASP A 420 10.81 4.69 -21.47
C ASP A 420 9.63 4.01 -20.75
N ALA A 421 9.89 3.29 -19.66
CA ALA A 421 8.80 2.71 -18.87
C ALA A 421 7.89 3.80 -18.28
N ALA A 422 6.59 3.50 -18.22
CA ALA A 422 5.54 4.47 -17.87
C ALA A 422 5.72 5.16 -16.50
N ARG A 423 6.47 4.53 -15.58
CA ARG A 423 6.76 5.05 -14.24
C ARG A 423 8.26 5.29 -14.00
N ASN A 424 9.05 5.35 -15.05
CA ASN A 424 10.45 5.76 -14.94
C ASN A 424 10.52 7.27 -14.67
N TYR A 425 10.18 7.65 -13.45
CA TYR A 425 10.12 9.06 -13.04
C TYR A 425 11.47 9.74 -13.09
N SER A 426 12.55 8.99 -12.85
CA SER A 426 13.93 9.52 -12.93
C SER A 426 14.34 9.91 -14.34
N GLY A 427 13.74 9.31 -15.39
CA GLY A 427 14.18 9.46 -16.78
C GLY A 427 15.53 8.82 -17.07
N TRP A 428 15.97 7.87 -16.21
CA TRP A 428 17.19 7.12 -16.40
C TRP A 428 17.05 6.14 -17.56
N SER A 429 18.12 5.98 -18.33
CA SER A 429 18.21 5.02 -19.43
C SER A 429 19.54 4.30 -19.35
N ASN A 430 19.50 2.97 -19.45
CA ASN A 430 20.69 2.13 -19.44
C ASN A 430 20.43 0.85 -20.25
N PRO A 431 21.10 0.68 -21.42
CA PRO A 431 20.89 -0.49 -22.29
C PRO A 431 21.25 -1.84 -21.63
N ASP A 432 22.25 -1.87 -20.74
CA ASP A 432 22.63 -3.08 -20.03
C ASP A 432 21.55 -3.48 -19.00
N TYR A 433 20.91 -2.48 -18.36
CA TYR A 433 19.78 -2.70 -17.50
C TYR A 433 18.56 -3.21 -18.28
N ASP A 434 18.23 -2.59 -19.41
CA ASP A 434 17.10 -3.01 -20.27
C ASP A 434 17.28 -4.45 -20.76
N ALA A 435 18.50 -4.82 -21.14
CA ALA A 435 18.82 -6.20 -21.54
C ALA A 435 18.64 -7.20 -20.38
N LEU A 436 19.07 -6.81 -19.16
CA LEU A 436 18.91 -7.62 -17.96
C LEU A 436 17.41 -7.78 -17.57
N ILE A 437 16.61 -6.73 -17.70
CA ILE A 437 15.17 -6.80 -17.44
C ILE A 437 14.45 -7.66 -18.50
N ALA A 438 14.88 -7.60 -19.77
CA ALA A 438 14.36 -8.50 -20.79
C ALA A 438 14.68 -9.97 -20.48
N GLU A 439 15.89 -10.28 -19.98
CA GLU A 439 16.26 -11.61 -19.49
C GLU A 439 15.39 -12.03 -18.28
N LEU A 440 15.23 -11.15 -17.28
CA LEU A 440 14.36 -11.41 -16.12
C LEU A 440 12.90 -11.68 -16.53
N ARG A 441 12.39 -10.97 -17.53
CA ARG A 441 11.01 -11.15 -18.03
C ARG A 441 10.82 -12.52 -18.70
N ALA A 442 11.85 -13.02 -19.37
CA ALA A 442 11.83 -14.31 -20.06
C ALA A 442 12.10 -15.51 -19.13
N GLU A 443 12.73 -15.28 -17.97
CA GLU A 443 13.15 -16.33 -17.05
C GLU A 443 11.97 -16.90 -16.27
N GLY A 444 11.81 -18.22 -16.24
CA GLY A 444 10.78 -18.93 -15.49
C GLY A 444 11.27 -19.60 -14.20
N ASP A 445 12.59 -19.80 -14.04
CA ASP A 445 13.15 -20.40 -12.83
C ASP A 445 13.21 -19.38 -11.68
N PRO A 446 12.58 -19.65 -10.52
CA PRO A 446 12.53 -18.70 -9.41
C PRO A 446 13.91 -18.31 -8.86
N GLN A 447 14.88 -19.22 -8.86
CA GLN A 447 16.23 -18.93 -8.34
C GLN A 447 17.03 -18.07 -9.32
N ALA A 448 16.92 -18.35 -10.62
CA ALA A 448 17.51 -17.51 -11.65
C ALA A 448 16.91 -16.10 -11.64
N ARG A 449 15.59 -15.97 -11.45
CA ARG A 449 14.90 -14.67 -11.30
C ARG A 449 15.44 -13.88 -10.11
N ILE A 450 15.66 -14.53 -8.95
CA ILE A 450 16.26 -13.89 -7.78
C ILE A 450 17.64 -13.31 -8.14
N ALA A 451 18.49 -14.11 -8.79
CA ALA A 451 19.84 -13.67 -9.17
C ALA A 451 19.82 -12.49 -10.15
N LEU A 452 18.92 -12.51 -11.14
CA LEU A 452 18.74 -11.42 -12.11
C LEU A 452 18.23 -10.15 -11.42
N ALA A 453 17.27 -10.27 -10.51
CA ALA A 453 16.75 -9.14 -9.74
C ALA A 453 17.82 -8.51 -8.82
N GLN A 454 18.70 -9.31 -8.25
CA GLN A 454 19.84 -8.81 -7.46
C GLN A 454 20.83 -8.04 -8.33
N LYS A 455 21.18 -8.54 -9.53
CA LYS A 455 22.01 -7.82 -10.49
C LYS A 455 21.37 -6.50 -10.95
N ALA A 456 20.04 -6.48 -11.16
CA ALA A 456 19.33 -5.27 -11.51
C ALA A 456 19.43 -4.20 -10.40
N GLN A 457 19.34 -4.61 -9.14
CA GLN A 457 19.54 -3.72 -7.99
C GLN A 457 20.97 -3.20 -7.90
N GLU A 458 21.98 -4.01 -8.23
CA GLU A 458 23.38 -3.57 -8.31
C GLU A 458 23.55 -2.45 -9.36
N LEU A 459 22.97 -2.59 -10.56
CA LEU A 459 23.01 -1.54 -11.58
C LEU A 459 22.27 -0.27 -11.13
N ILE A 460 21.12 -0.41 -10.47
CA ILE A 460 20.41 0.75 -9.88
C ILE A 460 21.30 1.45 -8.85
N ALA A 461 21.96 0.72 -7.97
CA ALA A 461 22.86 1.29 -6.96
C ALA A 461 24.10 1.96 -7.59
N GLU A 462 24.67 1.36 -8.64
CA GLU A 462 25.81 1.91 -9.36
C GLU A 462 25.47 3.23 -10.07
N HIS A 463 24.29 3.31 -10.70
CA HIS A 463 23.85 4.47 -11.47
C HIS A 463 23.02 5.47 -10.68
N ALA A 464 22.53 5.10 -9.50
CA ALA A 464 21.74 5.90 -8.56
C ALA A 464 20.63 6.75 -9.23
N PRO A 465 19.73 6.19 -10.04
CA PRO A 465 18.53 6.91 -10.50
C PRO A 465 17.55 7.15 -9.35
N ALA A 466 17.67 6.38 -8.28
CA ALA A 466 16.94 6.51 -7.03
C ALA A 466 17.83 6.11 -5.85
N SER A 467 17.55 6.67 -4.67
CA SER A 467 18.14 6.29 -3.39
C SER A 467 17.08 5.57 -2.56
N PHE A 468 17.34 4.35 -2.13
CA PHE A 468 16.48 3.62 -1.19
C PHE A 468 16.86 4.02 0.24
N LEU A 469 15.88 4.47 1.03
CA LEU A 469 16.12 5.17 2.28
C LEU A 469 15.73 4.33 3.50
N VAL A 470 14.44 3.99 3.60
CA VAL A 470 13.88 3.30 4.76
C VAL A 470 12.87 2.24 4.30
N THR A 471 12.97 1.03 4.85
CA THR A 471 11.87 0.07 4.87
C THR A 471 10.98 0.43 6.04
N PRO A 472 9.75 0.96 5.81
CA PRO A 472 8.90 1.40 6.90
C PRO A 472 8.35 0.22 7.71
N GLU A 473 7.98 0.52 8.94
CA GLU A 473 7.31 -0.37 9.86
C GLU A 473 5.94 0.22 10.19
N TRP A 474 4.90 -0.62 10.14
CA TRP A 474 3.56 -0.20 10.51
C TRP A 474 3.14 -0.83 11.83
N HIS A 475 2.12 -0.21 12.47
CA HIS A 475 1.70 -0.54 13.81
C HIS A 475 0.20 -0.82 13.84
N VAL A 476 -0.18 -1.97 14.38
CA VAL A 476 -1.58 -2.37 14.53
C VAL A 476 -1.91 -2.50 16.00
N GLY A 477 -2.89 -1.71 16.44
CA GLY A 477 -3.49 -1.87 17.76
C GLY A 477 -4.45 -3.05 17.77
N VAL A 478 -4.30 -3.97 18.72
CA VAL A 478 -5.18 -5.14 18.89
C VAL A 478 -5.74 -5.17 20.31
N SER A 479 -7.06 -5.35 20.44
CA SER A 479 -7.73 -5.59 21.72
C SER A 479 -7.52 -7.04 22.15
N LYS A 480 -7.87 -7.34 23.41
CA LYS A 480 -7.84 -8.72 23.92
C LYS A 480 -8.72 -9.65 23.09
N ARG A 481 -9.83 -9.16 22.52
CA ARG A 481 -10.78 -9.96 21.71
C ARG A 481 -10.16 -10.49 20.41
N VAL A 482 -9.18 -9.77 19.86
CA VAL A 482 -8.47 -10.12 18.60
C VAL A 482 -6.97 -10.25 18.81
N SER A 483 -6.52 -10.59 20.03
CA SER A 483 -5.09 -10.67 20.36
C SER A 483 -4.32 -11.70 19.53
N GLY A 484 -5.01 -12.68 18.94
CA GLY A 484 -4.47 -13.64 17.97
C GLY A 484 -4.21 -13.07 16.56
N TYR A 485 -4.64 -11.84 16.29
CA TYR A 485 -4.39 -11.20 15.00
C TYR A 485 -2.89 -11.05 14.73
N GLU A 486 -2.44 -11.56 13.59
CA GLU A 486 -1.07 -11.38 13.12
C GLU A 486 -1.09 -10.53 11.84
N PRO A 487 -0.43 -9.37 11.86
CA PRO A 487 -0.38 -8.50 10.68
C PRO A 487 0.38 -9.18 9.53
N TRP A 488 0.03 -8.77 8.33
CA TRP A 488 0.69 -9.18 7.10
C TRP A 488 1.63 -8.06 6.63
N GLY A 489 2.71 -8.39 5.96
CA GLY A 489 3.69 -7.40 5.47
C GLY A 489 3.18 -6.44 4.39
N SER A 490 1.86 -6.25 4.28
CA SER A 490 1.22 -5.41 3.28
C SER A 490 -0.15 -4.96 3.76
N ASP A 491 -0.62 -3.81 3.29
CA ASP A 491 -2.00 -3.32 3.43
C ASP A 491 -3.00 -4.03 2.50
N TYR A 492 -2.54 -4.95 1.66
CA TYR A 492 -3.43 -5.77 0.82
C TYR A 492 -4.17 -6.86 1.59
N TYR A 493 -3.80 -7.09 2.85
CA TYR A 493 -4.26 -8.24 3.62
C TYR A 493 -4.55 -7.87 5.08
N VAL A 494 -5.50 -6.95 5.32
CA VAL A 494 -5.90 -6.54 6.68
C VAL A 494 -6.84 -7.57 7.30
N LEU A 495 -7.92 -7.94 6.60
CA LEU A 495 -8.82 -9.01 7.02
C LEU A 495 -8.63 -10.24 6.12
N ARG A 496 -8.34 -11.36 6.77
CA ARG A 496 -7.97 -12.60 6.10
C ARG A 496 -8.81 -13.78 6.63
N PRO A 497 -8.75 -14.96 5.96
CA PRO A 497 -9.44 -16.16 6.44
C PRO A 497 -9.10 -16.57 7.87
N ASP A 498 -7.92 -16.22 8.37
CA ASP A 498 -7.45 -16.48 9.73
C ASP A 498 -7.85 -15.41 10.76
N PHE A 499 -8.62 -14.41 10.37
CA PHE A 499 -9.17 -13.40 11.29
C PHE A 499 -10.31 -14.00 12.11
N MET A 500 -10.04 -14.26 13.39
CA MET A 500 -10.95 -14.94 14.32
C MET A 500 -10.91 -14.27 15.69
N LEU A 501 -11.97 -14.49 16.48
CA LEU A 501 -11.94 -14.12 17.89
C LEU A 501 -10.90 -14.96 18.65
N THR A 502 -10.23 -14.31 19.57
CA THR A 502 -9.36 -15.03 20.54
C THR A 502 -10.23 -15.68 21.59
N GLN A 503 -10.10 -16.98 21.74
CA GLN A 503 -10.81 -17.78 22.76
C GLN A 503 -10.30 -17.51 24.17
#